data_f410484eed843735c054923d22bf4869
#
_entry.id   f410484eed843735c054923d22bf4869
#
_cell.length_a   1.000
_cell.length_b   1.000
_cell.length_c   1.000
_cell.angle_alpha   90.00
_cell.angle_beta   90.00
_cell.angle_gamma   90.00
#
_symmetry.space_group_name_H-M   'P 1'
#
loop_
_entity.id
_entity.type
_entity.pdbx_description
1 polymer ?
#
loop_
_entity_poly.entity_id
_entity_poly.type
_entity_poly.pdbx_seq_one_letter_code
_entity_poly.pdbx_strand_id
1 'polypeptide(L)'
;MTKKPETVNRENMIKRKDGLYYKKYARVPFTGTANKFHKNGQLRRRENFKNGKLHGLNELFHENGQLSWRTNYKSGQVVDGPSEDFHENGQLEGKGNHKDGKRHGTWETFYENGQLHLKENYKYGKLHGPWECFYENGQFSYKRNYKNGECKPEHGPSESFYENGQLSSKDHYK
;
A
#
# COMPACT_ATOMS: atom_id res chain seq x y z
N MET A 1 23.44 -12.03 -25.41
CA MET A 1 23.72 -11.17 -24.22
C MET A 1 22.49 -10.31 -23.97
N THR A 2 21.76 -10.54 -22.89
CA THR A 2 20.63 -9.67 -22.49
C THR A 2 21.20 -8.37 -21.99
N LYS A 3 20.93 -7.26 -22.73
CA LYS A 3 21.37 -5.92 -22.36
C LYS A 3 20.83 -5.59 -20.97
N LYS A 4 21.69 -5.20 -20.02
CA LYS A 4 21.29 -4.75 -18.68
C LYS A 4 20.25 -3.63 -18.81
N PRO A 5 19.15 -3.63 -18.06
CA PRO A 5 18.14 -2.58 -18.14
C PRO A 5 18.76 -1.21 -17.90
N GLU A 6 18.40 -0.24 -18.74
CA GLU A 6 18.87 1.14 -18.60
C GLU A 6 18.32 1.77 -17.32
N THR A 7 19.16 2.50 -16.58
CA THR A 7 18.73 3.30 -15.41
C THR A 7 18.90 4.78 -15.72
N VAL A 8 17.88 5.59 -15.45
CA VAL A 8 17.88 7.04 -15.72
C VAL A 8 17.40 7.82 -14.47
N ASN A 9 17.75 9.12 -14.40
CA ASN A 9 17.12 10.03 -13.46
C ASN A 9 15.67 10.31 -13.91
N ARG A 10 14.70 10.22 -12.98
CA ARG A 10 13.27 10.43 -13.25
C ARG A 10 12.96 11.83 -13.80
N GLU A 11 13.78 12.82 -13.47
CA GLU A 11 13.70 14.19 -13.99
C GLU A 11 13.98 14.30 -15.50
N ASN A 12 14.68 13.31 -16.06
CA ASN A 12 14.94 13.20 -17.49
C ASN A 12 13.82 12.48 -18.26
N MET A 13 12.68 12.27 -17.62
CA MET A 13 11.51 11.63 -18.22
C MET A 13 10.33 12.59 -18.35
N ILE A 14 9.51 12.36 -19.36
CA ILE A 14 8.25 13.06 -19.58
C ILE A 14 7.12 12.05 -19.79
N LYS A 15 5.92 12.39 -19.33
CA LYS A 15 4.69 11.69 -19.71
C LYS A 15 4.04 12.46 -20.87
N ARG A 16 3.76 11.80 -21.98
CA ARG A 16 3.12 12.41 -23.16
C ARG A 16 1.60 12.24 -23.15
N LYS A 17 0.93 12.86 -24.13
CA LYS A 17 -0.54 12.83 -24.27
C LYS A 17 -1.11 11.42 -24.48
N ASP A 18 -0.32 10.48 -25.00
CA ASP A 18 -0.64 9.06 -25.13
C ASP A 18 -0.62 8.30 -23.80
N GLY A 19 -0.29 8.99 -22.70
CA GLY A 19 -0.20 8.42 -21.36
C GLY A 19 1.08 7.64 -21.07
N LEU A 20 2.01 7.55 -22.04
CA LEU A 20 3.26 6.81 -21.89
C LEU A 20 4.40 7.70 -21.40
N TYR A 21 5.38 7.06 -20.75
CA TYR A 21 6.61 7.72 -20.31
C TYR A 21 7.74 7.53 -21.31
N TYR A 22 8.48 8.61 -21.55
CA TYR A 22 9.62 8.71 -22.47
C TYR A 22 10.80 9.37 -21.77
N LYS A 23 12.02 9.06 -22.19
CA LYS A 23 13.14 9.96 -21.91
C LYS A 23 12.90 11.29 -22.64
N LYS A 24 13.34 12.40 -22.08
CA LYS A 24 13.32 13.70 -22.79
C LYS A 24 13.99 13.53 -24.18
N TYR A 25 13.36 14.06 -25.21
CA TYR A 25 13.79 13.99 -26.59
C TYR A 25 13.79 12.61 -27.26
N ALA A 26 13.48 11.52 -26.56
CA ALA A 26 13.36 10.19 -27.17
C ALA A 26 12.04 10.05 -27.95
N ARG A 27 12.08 9.27 -29.06
CA ARG A 27 10.90 8.99 -29.90
C ARG A 27 10.16 7.69 -29.47
N VAL A 28 10.84 6.82 -28.76
CA VAL A 28 10.29 5.53 -28.31
C VAL A 28 9.96 5.57 -26.81
N PRO A 29 8.88 4.89 -26.37
CA PRO A 29 8.54 4.76 -24.97
C PRO A 29 9.67 4.11 -24.16
N PHE A 30 9.86 4.56 -22.93
CA PHE A 30 10.95 4.11 -22.09
C PHE A 30 10.74 2.68 -21.55
N THR A 31 11.81 1.89 -21.59
CA THR A 31 11.92 0.59 -20.91
C THR A 31 13.20 0.59 -20.09
N GLY A 32 13.06 0.37 -18.77
CA GLY A 32 14.18 0.42 -17.83
C GLY A 32 13.75 0.90 -16.45
N THR A 33 14.70 1.33 -15.65
CA THR A 33 14.48 1.85 -14.29
C THR A 33 14.66 3.37 -14.26
N ALA A 34 13.76 4.08 -13.60
CA ALA A 34 13.89 5.50 -13.33
C ALA A 34 14.00 5.73 -11.81
N ASN A 35 15.04 6.46 -11.40
CA ASN A 35 15.30 6.82 -10.03
C ASN A 35 15.01 8.31 -9.82
N LYS A 36 14.37 8.65 -8.68
CA LYS A 36 14.23 10.00 -8.18
C LYS A 36 14.90 10.09 -6.81
N PHE A 37 15.52 11.22 -6.52
CA PHE A 37 16.25 11.41 -5.28
C PHE A 37 15.61 12.48 -4.40
N HIS A 38 15.80 12.39 -3.09
CA HIS A 38 15.52 13.43 -2.11
C HIS A 38 16.53 14.58 -2.26
N LYS A 39 16.27 15.72 -1.60
CA LYS A 39 17.19 16.86 -1.58
C LYS A 39 18.56 16.53 -0.95
N ASN A 40 18.58 15.59 0.00
CA ASN A 40 19.79 15.09 0.63
C ASN A 40 20.59 14.10 -0.22
N GLY A 41 20.14 13.79 -1.45
CA GLY A 41 20.81 12.88 -2.40
C GLY A 41 20.44 11.40 -2.22
N GLN A 42 19.69 11.04 -1.19
CA GLN A 42 19.23 9.66 -1.02
C GLN A 42 18.12 9.30 -2.01
N LEU A 43 18.03 8.02 -2.36
CA LEU A 43 17.00 7.52 -3.25
C LEU A 43 15.62 7.75 -2.62
N ARG A 44 14.73 8.43 -3.36
CA ARG A 44 13.34 8.67 -2.97
C ARG A 44 12.39 7.67 -3.62
N ARG A 45 12.65 7.32 -4.91
CA ARG A 45 11.76 6.45 -5.69
C ARG A 45 12.55 5.67 -6.72
N ARG A 46 12.23 4.39 -6.85
CA ARG A 46 12.67 3.53 -7.94
C ARG A 46 11.44 3.01 -8.66
N GLU A 47 11.32 3.35 -9.94
CA GLU A 47 10.20 2.97 -10.79
C GLU A 47 10.70 2.15 -11.96
N ASN A 48 10.11 0.98 -12.19
CA ASN A 48 10.40 0.14 -13.34
C ASN A 48 9.35 0.35 -14.43
N PHE A 49 9.82 0.44 -15.67
CA PHE A 49 9.00 0.71 -16.85
C PHE A 49 9.23 -0.33 -17.94
N LYS A 50 8.15 -0.66 -18.64
CA LYS A 50 8.18 -1.43 -19.90
C LYS A 50 7.27 -0.73 -20.89
N ASN A 51 7.85 -0.35 -22.07
CA ASN A 51 7.13 0.34 -23.14
C ASN A 51 6.35 1.57 -22.62
N GLY A 52 6.99 2.39 -21.78
CA GLY A 52 6.43 3.63 -21.22
C GLY A 52 5.39 3.47 -20.11
N LYS A 53 5.12 2.26 -19.67
CA LYS A 53 4.18 1.99 -18.55
C LYS A 53 4.92 1.40 -17.36
N LEU A 54 4.46 1.70 -16.13
CA LEU A 54 4.97 1.05 -14.92
C LEU A 54 4.86 -0.47 -15.06
N HIS A 55 5.93 -1.19 -14.73
CA HIS A 55 6.00 -2.64 -14.89
C HIS A 55 7.09 -3.24 -13.99
N GLY A 56 6.73 -4.21 -13.15
CA GLY A 56 7.61 -4.79 -12.14
C GLY A 56 7.53 -4.06 -10.80
N LEU A 57 8.48 -4.33 -9.92
CA LEU A 57 8.55 -3.76 -8.59
C LEU A 57 8.81 -2.25 -8.64
N ASN A 58 8.01 -1.48 -7.90
CA ASN A 58 8.19 -0.05 -7.69
C ASN A 58 8.31 0.21 -6.19
N GLU A 59 9.20 1.11 -5.81
CA GLU A 59 9.62 1.34 -4.44
C GLU A 59 9.68 2.83 -4.14
N LEU A 60 9.28 3.21 -2.91
CA LEU A 60 9.50 4.52 -2.31
C LEU A 60 10.40 4.36 -1.09
N PHE A 61 11.16 5.40 -0.80
CA PHE A 61 12.11 5.41 0.32
C PHE A 61 11.92 6.71 1.12
N HIS A 62 12.04 6.61 2.43
CA HIS A 62 12.12 7.73 3.36
C HIS A 62 13.40 8.57 3.14
N GLU A 63 13.46 9.78 3.72
CA GLU A 63 14.65 10.65 3.65
C GLU A 63 15.88 10.05 4.37
N ASN A 64 15.68 9.09 5.27
CA ASN A 64 16.75 8.32 5.91
C ASN A 64 17.26 7.14 5.07
N GLY A 65 16.68 6.91 3.87
CA GLY A 65 17.06 5.86 2.93
C GLY A 65 16.38 4.50 3.17
N GLN A 66 15.60 4.36 4.23
CA GLN A 66 14.83 3.14 4.47
C GLN A 66 13.64 3.03 3.51
N LEU A 67 13.24 1.80 3.19
CA LEU A 67 12.08 1.53 2.36
C LEU A 67 10.83 2.09 3.05
N SER A 68 10.00 2.85 2.31
CA SER A 68 8.72 3.39 2.77
C SER A 68 7.54 2.60 2.21
N TRP A 69 7.67 2.16 0.96
CA TRP A 69 6.58 1.44 0.30
C TRP A 69 7.08 0.62 -0.88
N ARG A 70 6.43 -0.51 -1.15
CA ARG A 70 6.66 -1.29 -2.36
C ARG A 70 5.40 -2.00 -2.84
N THR A 71 5.26 -2.09 -4.16
CA THR A 71 4.24 -2.90 -4.83
C THR A 71 4.65 -3.23 -6.26
N ASN A 72 3.94 -4.15 -6.88
CA ASN A 72 4.19 -4.58 -8.25
C ASN A 72 3.19 -4.00 -9.25
N TYR A 73 3.70 -3.65 -10.44
CA TYR A 73 2.90 -3.15 -11.55
C TYR A 73 3.03 -4.03 -12.79
N LYS A 74 1.95 -4.08 -13.58
CA LYS A 74 1.93 -4.64 -14.93
C LYS A 74 1.15 -3.71 -15.85
N SER A 75 1.81 -3.21 -16.90
CA SER A 75 1.20 -2.32 -17.89
C SER A 75 0.54 -1.06 -17.30
N GLY A 76 1.09 -0.52 -16.21
CA GLY A 76 0.62 0.69 -15.53
C GLY A 76 -0.44 0.47 -14.44
N GLN A 77 -0.85 -0.75 -14.22
CA GLN A 77 -1.81 -1.12 -13.16
C GLN A 77 -1.12 -1.94 -12.06
N VAL A 78 -1.55 -1.77 -10.81
CA VAL A 78 -1.13 -2.65 -9.72
C VAL A 78 -1.59 -4.06 -10.04
N VAL A 79 -0.68 -5.03 -9.93
CA VAL A 79 -1.00 -6.44 -10.16
C VAL A 79 -1.44 -7.14 -8.89
N ASP A 80 -2.03 -8.31 -9.06
CA ASP A 80 -2.34 -9.21 -7.96
C ASP A 80 -1.06 -9.55 -7.18
N GLY A 81 -1.18 -9.49 -5.87
CA GLY A 81 -0.07 -9.75 -4.96
C GLY A 81 0.09 -8.71 -3.86
N PRO A 82 1.20 -8.81 -3.09
CA PRO A 82 1.40 -8.01 -1.90
C PRO A 82 1.72 -6.54 -2.21
N SER A 83 1.27 -5.69 -1.28
CA SER A 83 1.70 -4.31 -1.10
C SER A 83 2.11 -4.14 0.35
N GLU A 84 3.19 -3.41 0.60
CA GLU A 84 3.76 -3.22 1.93
C GLU A 84 4.18 -1.76 2.10
N ASP A 85 3.90 -1.24 3.28
CA ASP A 85 4.28 0.09 3.77
C ASP A 85 5.18 -0.08 5.01
N PHE A 86 6.13 0.84 5.21
CA PHE A 86 7.11 0.75 6.30
C PHE A 86 7.28 2.10 6.98
N HIS A 87 7.35 2.10 8.30
CA HIS A 87 7.69 3.24 9.14
C HIS A 87 9.12 3.75 8.88
N GLU A 88 9.43 4.98 9.31
CA GLU A 88 10.78 5.54 9.22
C GLU A 88 11.84 4.76 10.02
N ASN A 89 11.43 3.97 11.03
CA ASN A 89 12.29 3.06 11.77
C ASN A 89 12.54 1.73 11.04
N GLY A 90 11.94 1.52 9.85
CA GLY A 90 12.06 0.33 9.00
C GLY A 90 11.13 -0.82 9.39
N GLN A 91 10.35 -0.69 10.44
CA GLN A 91 9.34 -1.69 10.79
C GLN A 91 8.15 -1.62 9.83
N LEU A 92 7.46 -2.73 9.67
CA LEU A 92 6.27 -2.82 8.83
C LEU A 92 5.17 -1.90 9.40
N GLU A 93 4.66 -0.96 8.58
CA GLU A 93 3.54 -0.09 8.89
C GLU A 93 2.23 -0.68 8.37
N GLY A 94 2.28 -1.34 7.21
CA GLY A 94 1.09 -1.94 6.63
C GLY A 94 1.40 -3.03 5.62
N LYS A 95 0.48 -3.96 5.46
CA LYS A 95 0.54 -5.00 4.42
C LYS A 95 -0.85 -5.46 4.01
N GLY A 96 -0.96 -5.89 2.77
CA GLY A 96 -2.17 -6.51 2.24
C GLY A 96 -1.96 -6.98 0.82
N ASN A 97 -3.02 -7.50 0.22
CA ASN A 97 -2.97 -8.00 -1.15
C ASN A 97 -3.94 -7.22 -2.05
N HIS A 98 -3.52 -7.04 -3.29
CA HIS A 98 -4.39 -6.59 -4.37
C HIS A 98 -4.85 -7.78 -5.21
N LYS A 99 -6.08 -7.66 -5.73
CA LYS A 99 -6.64 -8.52 -6.76
C LYS A 99 -7.41 -7.65 -7.76
N ASP A 100 -7.12 -7.81 -9.05
CA ASP A 100 -7.67 -6.97 -10.12
C ASP A 100 -7.47 -5.45 -9.85
N GLY A 101 -6.30 -5.09 -9.31
CA GLY A 101 -5.93 -3.70 -8.94
C GLY A 101 -6.68 -3.12 -7.74
N LYS A 102 -7.44 -3.93 -7.00
CA LYS A 102 -8.22 -3.53 -5.82
C LYS A 102 -7.74 -4.27 -4.58
N ARG A 103 -7.87 -3.64 -3.40
CA ARG A 103 -7.63 -4.31 -2.12
C ARG A 103 -8.50 -5.57 -2.03
N HIS A 104 -7.91 -6.69 -1.62
CA HIS A 104 -8.58 -7.98 -1.47
C HIS A 104 -7.99 -8.79 -0.32
N GLY A 105 -8.86 -9.49 0.44
CA GLY A 105 -8.43 -10.23 1.62
C GLY A 105 -8.11 -9.32 2.80
N THR A 106 -7.28 -9.80 3.70
CA THR A 106 -6.89 -9.08 4.90
C THR A 106 -5.87 -8.00 4.61
N TRP A 107 -6.10 -6.81 5.19
CA TRP A 107 -5.16 -5.71 5.28
C TRP A 107 -4.88 -5.43 6.74
N GLU A 108 -3.61 -5.27 7.08
CA GLU A 108 -3.14 -5.06 8.45
C GLU A 108 -2.26 -3.82 8.48
N THR A 109 -2.44 -2.97 9.50
CA THR A 109 -1.51 -1.89 9.82
C THR A 109 -0.95 -2.10 11.21
N PHE A 110 0.23 -1.57 11.45
CA PHE A 110 0.99 -1.77 12.68
C PHE A 110 1.47 -0.44 13.23
N TYR A 111 1.54 -0.32 14.53
CA TYR A 111 2.20 0.78 15.23
C TYR A 111 3.73 0.71 15.03
N GLU A 112 4.43 1.80 15.33
CA GLU A 112 5.90 1.85 15.30
C GLU A 112 6.59 0.87 16.27
N ASN A 113 5.88 0.39 17.30
CA ASN A 113 6.33 -0.66 18.21
C ASN A 113 6.12 -2.08 17.65
N GLY A 114 5.55 -2.22 16.43
CA GLY A 114 5.26 -3.48 15.76
C GLY A 114 3.95 -4.15 16.19
N GLN A 115 3.22 -3.60 17.15
CA GLN A 115 1.90 -4.11 17.54
C GLN A 115 0.87 -3.84 16.44
N LEU A 116 -0.07 -4.78 16.27
CA LEU A 116 -1.17 -4.61 15.33
C LEU A 116 -2.04 -3.41 15.74
N HIS A 117 -2.28 -2.49 14.80
CA HIS A 117 -3.13 -1.32 14.99
C HIS A 117 -4.53 -1.57 14.40
N LEU A 118 -4.57 -1.99 13.14
CA LEU A 118 -5.84 -2.17 12.42
C LEU A 118 -5.80 -3.43 11.57
N LYS A 119 -6.91 -4.18 11.59
CA LYS A 119 -7.14 -5.32 10.71
C LYS A 119 -8.45 -5.16 9.98
N GLU A 120 -8.37 -5.12 8.68
CA GLU A 120 -9.48 -4.89 7.76
C GLU A 120 -9.61 -6.07 6.80
N ASN A 121 -10.84 -6.37 6.39
CA ASN A 121 -11.07 -7.35 5.35
C ASN A 121 -11.74 -6.69 4.14
N TYR A 122 -11.21 -6.97 2.96
CA TYR A 122 -11.67 -6.41 1.70
C TYR A 122 -12.12 -7.49 0.72
N LYS A 123 -13.18 -7.19 -0.01
CA LYS A 123 -13.64 -7.96 -1.16
C LYS A 123 -13.87 -7.00 -2.33
N TYR A 124 -13.06 -7.14 -3.39
CA TYR A 124 -13.13 -6.27 -4.59
C TYR A 124 -13.05 -4.76 -4.26
N GLY A 125 -12.19 -4.37 -3.33
CA GLY A 125 -11.95 -2.98 -2.93
C GLY A 125 -12.96 -2.40 -1.94
N LYS A 126 -13.91 -3.19 -1.46
CA LYS A 126 -14.88 -2.78 -0.43
C LYS A 126 -14.63 -3.54 0.87
N LEU A 127 -14.79 -2.88 2.02
CA LEU A 127 -14.77 -3.54 3.32
C LEU A 127 -15.81 -4.65 3.36
N HIS A 128 -15.41 -5.85 3.79
CA HIS A 128 -16.26 -7.02 3.84
C HIS A 128 -15.76 -8.03 4.87
N GLY A 129 -16.49 -8.18 5.97
CA GLY A 129 -16.11 -8.99 7.13
C GLY A 129 -15.65 -8.15 8.31
N PRO A 130 -14.94 -8.75 9.26
CA PRO A 130 -14.46 -8.08 10.47
C PRO A 130 -13.55 -6.89 10.15
N TRP A 131 -13.76 -5.80 10.88
CA TRP A 131 -12.90 -4.64 11.00
C TRP A 131 -12.52 -4.50 12.48
N GLU A 132 -11.26 -4.56 12.81
CA GLU A 132 -10.74 -4.68 14.17
C GLU A 132 -9.66 -3.65 14.38
N CYS A 133 -9.78 -2.85 15.45
CA CYS A 133 -8.80 -1.86 15.89
C CYS A 133 -8.24 -2.26 17.26
N PHE A 134 -6.96 -1.99 17.45
CA PHE A 134 -6.22 -2.37 18.66
C PHE A 134 -5.51 -1.15 19.24
N TYR A 135 -5.32 -1.13 20.55
CA TYR A 135 -4.45 -0.20 21.24
C TYR A 135 -2.97 -0.57 21.05
N GLU A 136 -2.06 0.35 21.35
CA GLU A 136 -0.61 0.10 21.27
C GLU A 136 -0.12 -1.00 22.22
N ASN A 137 -0.90 -1.34 23.25
CA ASN A 137 -0.65 -2.48 24.15
C ASN A 137 -1.13 -3.82 23.58
N GLY A 138 -1.69 -3.85 22.37
CA GLY A 138 -2.20 -5.04 21.67
C GLY A 138 -3.61 -5.47 22.07
N GLN A 139 -4.28 -4.78 22.98
CA GLN A 139 -5.66 -5.05 23.36
C GLN A 139 -6.65 -4.51 22.32
N PHE A 140 -7.81 -5.16 22.18
CA PHE A 140 -8.89 -4.64 21.35
C PHE A 140 -9.32 -3.26 21.82
N SER A 141 -9.46 -2.34 20.88
CA SER A 141 -10.04 -1.02 21.06
C SER A 141 -11.48 -0.99 20.54
N TYR A 142 -11.68 -1.49 19.33
CA TYR A 142 -12.97 -1.43 18.67
C TYR A 142 -13.12 -2.54 17.63
N LYS A 143 -14.35 -3.06 17.48
CA LYS A 143 -14.68 -4.11 16.53
C LYS A 143 -16.05 -3.89 15.91
N ARG A 144 -16.17 -4.10 14.60
CA ARG A 144 -17.43 -4.11 13.84
C ARG A 144 -17.34 -5.01 12.61
N ASN A 145 -18.47 -5.24 11.95
CA ASN A 145 -18.53 -6.02 10.71
C ASN A 145 -19.06 -5.20 9.55
N TYR A 146 -18.50 -5.45 8.39
CA TYR A 146 -18.89 -4.81 7.14
C TYR A 146 -19.37 -5.83 6.11
N LYS A 147 -20.31 -5.42 5.28
CA LYS A 147 -20.72 -6.17 4.09
C LYS A 147 -20.83 -5.21 2.91
N ASN A 148 -20.00 -5.43 1.87
CA ASN A 148 -19.93 -4.61 0.66
C ASN A 148 -19.69 -3.11 0.91
N GLY A 149 -18.94 -2.76 1.96
CA GLY A 149 -18.62 -1.39 2.35
C GLY A 149 -19.59 -0.74 3.32
N GLU A 150 -20.68 -1.41 3.66
CA GLU A 150 -21.67 -0.91 4.61
C GLU A 150 -21.51 -1.59 5.98
N CYS A 151 -21.56 -0.80 7.05
CA CYS A 151 -21.66 -1.27 8.42
C CYS A 151 -23.11 -1.10 8.87
N LYS A 152 -23.83 -2.20 9.02
CA LYS A 152 -25.23 -2.21 9.43
C LYS A 152 -25.45 -3.17 10.60
N PRO A 153 -26.52 -2.97 11.38
CA PRO A 153 -26.87 -3.81 12.52
C PRO A 153 -26.96 -5.30 12.20
N GLU A 154 -27.56 -5.62 11.04
CA GLU A 154 -27.69 -7.01 10.58
C GLU A 154 -26.37 -7.71 10.25
N HIS A 155 -25.25 -6.96 10.22
CA HIS A 155 -23.91 -7.51 9.99
C HIS A 155 -23.21 -7.93 11.28
N GLY A 156 -23.84 -7.72 12.44
CA GLY A 156 -23.35 -8.03 13.78
C GLY A 156 -23.12 -6.79 14.65
N PRO A 157 -22.88 -6.97 15.95
CA PRO A 157 -22.69 -5.87 16.88
C PRO A 157 -21.42 -5.11 16.62
N SER A 158 -21.43 -3.81 17.00
CA SER A 158 -20.21 -3.04 17.24
C SER A 158 -19.81 -3.16 18.70
N GLU A 159 -18.55 -3.39 18.98
CA GLU A 159 -18.01 -3.56 20.32
C GLU A 159 -16.86 -2.60 20.54
N SER A 160 -16.83 -1.94 21.71
CA SER A 160 -15.73 -1.09 22.17
C SER A 160 -15.14 -1.65 23.44
N PHE A 161 -13.85 -1.45 23.65
CA PHE A 161 -13.11 -1.97 24.78
C PHE A 161 -12.25 -0.87 25.41
N TYR A 162 -12.01 -0.96 26.71
CA TYR A 162 -11.02 -0.16 27.41
C TYR A 162 -9.61 -0.71 27.16
N GLU A 163 -8.57 0.11 27.41
CA GLU A 163 -7.15 -0.29 27.26
C GLU A 163 -6.76 -1.45 28.18
N ASN A 164 -7.54 -1.75 29.24
CA ASN A 164 -7.38 -2.92 30.11
C ASN A 164 -8.06 -4.19 29.56
N GLY A 165 -8.64 -4.10 28.35
CA GLY A 165 -9.32 -5.21 27.66
C GLY A 165 -10.76 -5.48 28.11
N GLN A 166 -11.30 -4.71 29.07
CA GLN A 166 -12.70 -4.85 29.48
C GLN A 166 -13.63 -4.25 28.42
N LEU A 167 -14.78 -4.90 28.20
CA LEU A 167 -15.82 -4.40 27.29
C LEU A 167 -16.36 -3.06 27.81
N SER A 168 -16.29 -2.03 26.99
CA SER A 168 -16.79 -0.68 27.27
C SER A 168 -18.23 -0.49 26.79
N SER A 169 -18.52 -0.92 25.56
CA SER A 169 -19.88 -0.89 25.01
C SER A 169 -20.09 -1.99 23.98
N LYS A 170 -21.37 -2.36 23.81
CA LYS A 170 -21.81 -3.28 22.78
C LYS A 170 -23.14 -2.82 22.24
N ASP A 171 -23.12 -2.34 21.00
CA ASP A 171 -24.32 -1.87 20.33
C ASP A 171 -24.94 -3.01 19.53
N HIS A 172 -26.14 -3.43 19.98
CA HIS A 172 -27.05 -4.23 19.18
C HIS A 172 -28.06 -3.25 18.60
N TYR A 173 -27.87 -2.88 17.36
CA TYR A 173 -28.88 -2.05 16.69
C TYR A 173 -30.20 -2.83 16.61
N LYS A 174 -31.27 -2.24 17.11
CA LYS A 174 -32.64 -2.74 16.96
C LYS A 174 -33.23 -2.33 15.62
#